data_cdf32c993e1347023c850f6d3d2c8078
#
_entry.id   cdf32c993e1347023c850f6d3d2c8078
#
_cell.length_a   1.000
_cell.length_b   1.000
_cell.length_c   1.000
_cell.angle_alpha   90.00
_cell.angle_beta   90.00
_cell.angle_gamma   90.00
#
_symmetry.space_group_name_H-M   'P 1'
#
loop_
_entity.id
_entity.type
_entity.pdbx_description
1 polymer ?
#
loop_
_entity_poly.entity_id
_entity_poly.type
_entity_poly.pdbx_seq_one_letter_code
_entity_poly.pdbx_strand_id
1 'polypeptide(L)'
;MRGEKLAESLRLFLEKGSDWERKSTTLPGVFIVKLPPYGRSSTRLVVEINPVDPSGKPSRRRGFIIRNSEELRIFSEIFADDRLANLLKGIDEVNPQAPERPKPRSDEEIIEI
;
A
#
# COMPACT_ATOMS: atom_id res chain seq x y z
N MET A 1 15.26 -21.69 5.73
CA MET A 1 15.63 -20.48 4.97
C MET A 1 14.47 -19.50 4.93
N ARG A 2 14.79 -18.19 4.87
CA ARG A 2 13.75 -17.16 4.90
C ARG A 2 12.70 -17.33 3.81
N GLY A 3 13.13 -17.70 2.60
CA GLY A 3 12.19 -17.84 1.49
C GLY A 3 11.20 -18.97 1.68
N GLU A 4 11.62 -20.04 2.27
CA GLU A 4 10.73 -21.17 2.55
C GLU A 4 9.70 -20.83 3.61
N LYS A 5 10.15 -20.19 4.68
CA LYS A 5 9.24 -19.76 5.74
C LYS A 5 8.24 -18.72 5.24
N LEU A 6 8.71 -17.81 4.40
CA LEU A 6 7.83 -16.81 3.81
C LEU A 6 6.77 -17.48 2.94
N ALA A 7 7.18 -18.40 2.07
CA ALA A 7 6.24 -19.10 1.21
C ALA A 7 5.21 -19.89 2.00
N GLU A 8 5.63 -20.53 3.09
CA GLU A 8 4.70 -21.24 3.96
C GLU A 8 3.68 -20.31 4.60
N SER A 9 4.14 -19.17 5.12
CA SER A 9 3.26 -18.20 5.72
C SER A 9 2.26 -17.65 4.70
N LEU A 10 2.72 -17.39 3.50
CA LEU A 10 1.85 -16.90 2.44
C LEU A 10 0.82 -17.94 2.00
N ARG A 11 1.23 -19.21 1.87
CA ARG A 11 0.27 -20.28 1.56
C ARG A 11 -0.80 -20.41 2.63
N LEU A 12 -0.39 -20.33 3.87
CA LEU A 12 -1.33 -20.43 4.97
C LEU A 12 -2.34 -19.28 4.94
N PHE A 13 -1.87 -18.06 4.67
CA PHE A 13 -2.75 -16.93 4.54
C PHE A 13 -3.69 -17.07 3.34
N LEU A 14 -3.17 -17.55 2.22
CA LEU A 14 -3.99 -17.80 1.04
C LEU A 14 -5.09 -18.81 1.32
N GLU A 15 -4.79 -19.87 2.06
CA GLU A 15 -5.75 -20.91 2.36
C GLU A 15 -6.76 -20.52 3.44
N LYS A 16 -6.30 -19.87 4.49
CA LYS A 16 -7.10 -19.65 5.69
C LYS A 16 -7.54 -18.22 5.93
N GLY A 17 -6.95 -17.26 5.24
CA GLY A 17 -7.32 -15.88 5.42
C GLY A 17 -8.72 -15.60 4.88
N SER A 18 -9.31 -14.53 5.37
CA SER A 18 -10.60 -14.05 4.88
C SER A 18 -10.43 -13.19 3.65
N ASP A 19 -11.45 -13.13 2.80
CA ASP A 19 -11.43 -12.24 1.65
C ASP A 19 -11.23 -10.79 2.11
N TRP A 20 -10.36 -10.08 1.42
CA TRP A 20 -9.99 -8.69 1.71
C TRP A 20 -9.22 -8.52 3.01
N GLU A 21 -8.86 -9.59 3.68
CA GLU A 21 -8.05 -9.49 4.88
C GLU A 21 -6.68 -8.89 4.53
N ARG A 22 -6.22 -7.97 5.37
CA ARG A 22 -4.92 -7.30 5.21
C ARG A 22 -4.01 -7.73 6.35
N LYS A 23 -2.80 -8.11 6.00
CA LYS A 23 -1.77 -8.40 7.00
C LYS A 23 -0.60 -7.44 6.84
N SER A 24 -0.12 -6.94 7.95
CA SER A 24 1.09 -6.11 7.97
C SER A 24 2.32 -6.96 7.71
N THR A 25 3.36 -6.32 7.23
CA THR A 25 4.67 -6.92 7.08
C THR A 25 5.67 -6.17 7.96
N THR A 26 6.89 -6.67 8.00
CA THR A 26 7.97 -5.99 8.72
C THR A 26 8.44 -4.71 8.02
N LEU A 27 8.05 -4.51 6.77
CA LEU A 27 8.36 -3.27 6.04
C LEU A 27 7.19 -2.31 6.21
N PRO A 28 7.37 -1.16 6.90
CA PRO A 28 6.27 -0.23 7.12
C PRO A 28 5.67 0.25 5.81
N GLY A 29 4.34 0.28 5.74
CA GLY A 29 3.63 0.71 4.55
C GLY A 29 3.43 -0.38 3.52
N VAL A 30 3.87 -1.60 3.80
CA VAL A 30 3.72 -2.74 2.90
C VAL A 30 2.83 -3.79 3.57
N PHE A 31 1.74 -4.11 2.90
CA PHE A 31 0.73 -5.05 3.41
C PHE A 31 0.49 -6.14 2.41
N ILE A 32 -0.03 -7.26 2.87
CA ILE A 32 -0.47 -8.35 2.01
C ILE A 32 -1.98 -8.44 2.13
N VAL A 33 -2.67 -8.48 1.00
CA VAL A 33 -4.13 -8.52 0.97
C VAL A 33 -4.57 -9.76 0.21
N LYS A 34 -5.55 -10.46 0.76
CA LYS A 34 -6.16 -11.60 0.09
C LYS A 34 -7.35 -11.13 -0.72
N LEU A 35 -7.29 -11.34 -2.02
CA LEU A 35 -8.40 -10.99 -2.92
C LEU A 35 -9.27 -12.20 -3.16
N PRO A 36 -10.60 -12.01 -3.18
CA PRO A 36 -11.50 -13.08 -3.54
C PRO A 36 -11.40 -13.43 -5.02
N PRO A 37 -11.92 -14.58 -5.43
CA PRO A 37 -12.00 -14.90 -6.85
C PRO A 37 -12.79 -13.82 -7.60
N TYR A 38 -12.34 -13.49 -8.80
CA TYR A 38 -13.02 -12.52 -9.64
C TYR A 38 -12.90 -12.95 -11.10
N GLY A 39 -14.02 -13.08 -11.79
CA GLY A 39 -14.02 -13.56 -13.15
C GLY A 39 -13.37 -14.93 -13.24
N ARG A 40 -12.34 -15.05 -14.06
CA ARG A 40 -11.58 -16.30 -14.21
C ARG A 40 -10.43 -16.39 -13.23
N SER A 41 -10.18 -15.35 -12.47
CA SER A 41 -9.10 -15.36 -11.52
C SER A 41 -9.51 -16.04 -10.23
N SER A 42 -8.70 -16.97 -9.75
CA SER A 42 -8.91 -17.57 -8.45
C SER A 42 -8.50 -16.60 -7.35
N THR A 43 -8.83 -16.94 -6.11
CA THR A 43 -8.36 -16.19 -4.96
C THR A 43 -6.84 -16.08 -5.01
N ARG A 44 -6.32 -14.94 -4.59
CA ARG A 44 -4.88 -14.70 -4.66
C ARG A 44 -4.44 -13.63 -3.68
N LEU A 45 -3.15 -13.59 -3.45
CA LEU A 45 -2.56 -12.56 -2.61
C LEU A 45 -1.96 -11.47 -3.49
N VAL A 46 -2.04 -10.25 -3.01
CA VAL A 46 -1.40 -9.10 -3.65
C VAL A 46 -0.69 -8.28 -2.58
N VAL A 47 0.20 -7.42 -3.01
CA VAL A 47 0.87 -6.46 -2.12
C VAL A 47 0.15 -5.13 -2.24
N GLU A 48 -0.08 -4.51 -1.09
CA GLU A 48 -0.60 -3.15 -1.02
C GLU A 48 0.48 -2.24 -0.46
N ILE A 49 0.75 -1.16 -1.19
CA ILE A 49 1.68 -0.12 -0.73
C ILE A 49 0.81 1.01 -0.20
N ASN A 50 0.90 1.25 1.09
CA ASN A 50 0.06 2.24 1.75
C ASN A 50 0.87 2.88 2.87
N PRO A 51 1.55 4.00 2.56
CA PRO A 51 2.42 4.64 3.54
C PRO A 51 1.71 4.84 4.87
N VAL A 52 2.42 4.57 5.94
CA VAL A 52 1.84 4.67 7.27
C VAL A 52 2.17 6.01 7.90
N ASP A 53 1.29 6.47 8.76
CA ASP A 53 1.52 7.70 9.53
C ASP A 53 2.46 7.39 10.73
N PRO A 54 2.84 8.40 11.50
CA PRO A 54 3.73 8.17 12.65
C PRO A 54 3.18 7.18 13.68
N SER A 55 1.88 6.95 13.71
CA SER A 55 1.29 5.97 14.62
C SER A 55 1.28 4.56 14.03
N GLY A 56 1.75 4.40 12.81
CA GLY A 56 1.79 3.09 12.14
C GLY A 56 0.52 2.74 11.38
N LYS A 57 -0.41 3.66 11.26
CA LYS A 57 -1.65 3.41 10.54
C LYS A 57 -1.54 3.80 9.08
N PRO A 58 -2.17 3.03 8.17
CA PRO A 58 -2.18 3.41 6.76
C PRO A 58 -2.77 4.80 6.56
N SER A 59 -2.12 5.60 5.72
CA SER A 59 -2.56 6.97 5.45
C SER A 59 -3.72 7.02 4.47
N ARG A 60 -3.98 5.94 3.77
CA ARG A 60 -5.06 5.85 2.80
C ARG A 60 -5.96 4.68 3.13
N ARG A 61 -7.22 4.80 2.76
CA ARG A 61 -8.16 3.71 2.93
C ARG A 61 -7.73 2.49 2.11
N ARG A 62 -7.28 2.72 0.88
CA ARG A 62 -6.71 1.69 0.01
C ARG A 62 -5.42 2.20 -0.58
N GLY A 63 -4.41 1.36 -0.57
CA GLY A 63 -3.13 1.70 -1.13
C GLY A 63 -3.01 1.28 -2.58
N PHE A 64 -1.80 1.40 -3.08
CA PHE A 64 -1.42 1.00 -4.41
C PHE A 64 -1.17 -0.50 -4.46
N ILE A 65 -1.79 -1.19 -5.40
CA ILE A 65 -1.72 -2.65 -5.48
C ILE A 65 -0.68 -3.08 -6.48
N ILE A 66 0.18 -4.01 -6.07
CA ILE A 66 1.14 -4.68 -6.95
C ILE A 66 0.82 -6.17 -6.91
N ARG A 67 0.56 -6.75 -8.06
CA ARG A 67 0.03 -8.11 -8.15
C ARG A 67 1.09 -9.20 -8.20
N ASN A 68 2.25 -8.89 -8.77
CA ASN A 68 3.31 -9.88 -8.98
C ASN A 68 4.66 -9.20 -9.20
N SER A 69 5.69 -10.01 -9.32
CA SER A 69 7.05 -9.50 -9.51
C SER A 69 7.22 -8.74 -10.81
N GLU A 70 6.52 -9.13 -11.85
CA GLU A 70 6.60 -8.44 -13.14
C GLU A 70 6.02 -7.03 -13.04
N GLU A 71 4.90 -6.88 -12.36
CA GLU A 71 4.35 -5.54 -12.10
C GLU A 71 5.32 -4.69 -11.29
N LEU A 72 5.92 -5.27 -10.26
CA LEU A 72 6.90 -4.53 -9.48
C LEU A 72 8.04 -4.01 -10.36
N ARG A 73 8.53 -4.82 -11.27
CA ARG A 73 9.59 -4.40 -12.19
C ARG A 73 9.14 -3.22 -13.05
N ILE A 74 7.95 -3.33 -13.63
CA ILE A 74 7.41 -2.29 -14.49
C ILE A 74 7.22 -0.97 -13.73
N PHE A 75 6.60 -1.03 -12.56
CA PHE A 75 6.38 0.15 -11.75
C PHE A 75 7.70 0.75 -11.25
N SER A 76 8.67 -0.10 -10.92
CA SER A 76 9.98 0.38 -10.49
C SER A 76 10.66 1.19 -11.59
N GLU A 77 10.56 0.75 -12.83
CA GLU A 77 11.12 1.49 -13.96
C GLU A 77 10.43 2.85 -14.12
N ILE A 78 9.13 2.88 -13.99
CA ILE A 78 8.38 4.13 -14.10
C ILE A 78 8.76 5.09 -12.96
N PHE A 79 8.81 4.58 -11.74
CA PHE A 79 9.15 5.40 -10.58
C PHE A 79 10.56 5.95 -10.64
N ALA A 80 11.47 5.23 -11.28
CA ALA A 80 12.86 5.67 -11.41
C ALA A 80 13.09 6.62 -12.58
N ASP A 81 12.08 6.85 -13.42
CA ASP A 81 12.21 7.72 -14.57
C ASP A 81 12.13 9.19 -14.12
N ASP A 82 13.16 9.96 -14.47
CA ASP A 82 13.22 11.38 -14.09
C ASP A 82 12.05 12.20 -14.63
N ARG A 83 11.45 11.76 -15.71
CA ARG A 83 10.30 12.46 -16.29
C ARG A 83 9.11 12.46 -15.36
N LEU A 84 8.94 11.41 -14.57
CA LEU A 84 7.85 11.39 -13.59
C LEU A 84 8.08 12.43 -12.50
N ALA A 85 9.30 12.53 -11.98
CA ALA A 85 9.63 13.53 -10.96
C ALA A 85 9.45 14.93 -11.53
N ASN A 86 9.89 15.16 -12.76
CA ASN A 86 9.74 16.48 -13.40
C ASN A 86 8.28 16.84 -13.61
N LEU A 87 7.46 15.86 -13.99
CA LEU A 87 6.03 16.09 -14.15
C LEU A 87 5.40 16.50 -12.82
N LEU A 88 5.75 15.81 -11.73
CA LEU A 88 5.19 16.13 -10.43
C LEU A 88 5.63 17.51 -9.93
N LYS A 89 6.86 17.89 -10.21
CA LYS A 89 7.32 19.26 -9.91
C LYS A 89 6.50 20.30 -10.65
N GLY A 90 6.20 20.04 -11.92
CA GLY A 90 5.34 20.92 -12.70
C GLY A 90 3.93 20.99 -12.13
N ILE A 91 3.39 19.86 -11.74
CA ILE A 91 2.08 19.80 -11.11
C ILE A 91 2.06 20.60 -9.80
N ASP A 92 3.11 20.45 -8.98
CA ASP A 92 3.21 21.19 -7.73
C ASP A 92 3.23 22.71 -7.97
N GLU A 93 3.83 23.15 -9.10
CA GLU A 93 3.85 24.58 -9.43
C GLU A 93 2.50 25.12 -9.87
N VAL A 94 1.73 24.34 -10.61
CA VAL A 94 0.46 24.85 -11.19
C VAL A 94 -0.74 24.61 -10.28
N ASN A 95 -0.70 23.63 -9.42
CA ASN A 95 -1.80 23.40 -8.50
C ASN A 95 -1.85 24.48 -7.45
N PRO A 96 -3.06 24.96 -7.08
CA PRO A 96 -3.18 25.87 -5.96
C PRO A 96 -2.56 25.22 -4.73
N GLN A 97 -1.80 26.01 -3.98
CA GLN A 97 -1.27 25.49 -2.75
C GLN A 97 -2.41 25.09 -1.84
N ALA A 98 -2.36 23.85 -1.38
CA ALA A 98 -3.34 23.42 -0.42
C ALA A 98 -3.29 24.33 0.79
N PRO A 99 -4.43 24.74 1.33
CA PRO A 99 -4.41 25.44 2.59
C PRO A 99 -3.64 24.58 3.59
N GLU A 100 -2.95 25.26 4.49
CA GLU A 100 -2.21 24.56 5.51
C GLU A 100 -3.08 23.44 6.05
N ARG A 101 -2.50 22.26 6.03
CA ARG A 101 -3.25 21.07 6.43
C ARG A 101 -3.88 21.34 7.78
N PRO A 102 -5.20 21.31 7.87
CA PRO A 102 -5.82 21.51 9.15
C PRO A 102 -5.20 20.50 10.12
N LYS A 103 -4.83 20.97 11.27
CA LYS A 103 -4.41 20.07 12.31
C LYS A 103 -5.46 18.98 12.39
N PRO A 104 -5.02 17.73 12.47
CA PRO A 104 -5.99 16.69 12.70
C PRO A 104 -6.90 17.17 13.79
N ARG A 105 -8.18 17.12 13.55
CA ARG A 105 -9.13 17.65 14.53
C ARG A 105 -8.99 16.83 15.79
N SER A 106 -8.81 17.53 16.88
CA SER A 106 -8.63 16.84 18.16
C SER A 106 -9.82 15.96 18.48
N ASP A 107 -10.99 16.32 18.00
CA ASP A 107 -12.18 15.50 18.18
C ASP A 107 -12.16 14.26 17.30
N GLU A 108 -11.39 14.26 16.21
CA GLU A 108 -11.30 13.11 15.34
C GLU A 108 -10.26 12.15 15.78
N GLU A 109 -9.14 12.67 16.26
CA GLU A 109 -8.01 11.84 16.32
C GLU A 109 -7.45 11.66 17.69
N ILE A 110 -7.46 12.68 18.47
CA ILE A 110 -6.84 12.62 19.77
C ILE A 110 -7.70 13.33 20.76
N ILE A 111 -8.14 12.59 21.73
CA ILE A 111 -8.72 13.20 22.90
C ILE A 111 -7.54 13.51 23.81
N GLU A 112 -7.11 14.73 23.77
CA GLU A 112 -6.11 15.18 24.72
C GLU A 112 -6.77 15.34 26.06
N ILE A 113 -6.23 14.64 26.96
CA ILE A 113 -6.70 14.70 28.34
C ILE A 113 -5.69 15.39 29.20
#